data_641b76e464bca49117c1c2c2ed59d9e3
#
_entry.id   641b76e464bca49117c1c2c2ed59d9e3
#
_cell.length_a   1.000
_cell.length_b   1.000
_cell.length_c   1.000
_cell.angle_alpha   90.00
_cell.angle_beta   90.00
_cell.angle_gamma   90.00
#
_symmetry.space_group_name_H-M   'P 1'
#
loop_
_entity.id
_entity.type
_entity.pdbx_description
1 polymer ?
#
loop_
_entity_poly.entity_id
_entity_poly.type
_entity_poly.pdbx_seq_one_letter_code
_entity_poly.pdbx_strand_id
1 'polypeptide(L)'
;MKKIIVSFTIITALIIGCKTSTKSNDAKTLTINLEPKSNSTVTGTATFTEKDGKVTFTAKMAGLDPGVHAIHIHEKSDCTAADGSSAGGHWNPTFKKHGKWGVGEYHKGDIGNFTADAKGNGTITMTTDEWAIGGDDETKNILGKGLIVHQGADDFTSQPSGDAGARVACSGIIK
;
A
#
# COMPACT_ATOMS: atom_id res chain seq x y z
N MET A 1 -6.97 85.66 3.36
CA MET A 1 -6.17 84.54 3.92
C MET A 1 -6.85 83.21 3.52
N LYS A 2 -6.34 82.52 2.49
CA LYS A 2 -6.89 81.24 2.01
C LYS A 2 -6.18 80.07 2.75
N LYS A 3 -6.96 79.28 3.49
CA LYS A 3 -6.45 78.04 4.16
C LYS A 3 -6.47 76.92 3.15
N ILE A 4 -5.27 76.33 2.87
CA ILE A 4 -5.12 75.14 2.04
C ILE A 4 -5.19 73.94 2.99
N ILE A 5 -6.21 73.07 2.80
CA ILE A 5 -6.37 71.84 3.50
C ILE A 5 -5.67 70.74 2.64
N VAL A 6 -4.54 70.23 3.12
CA VAL A 6 -3.87 69.10 2.49
C VAL A 6 -4.45 67.77 3.05
N SER A 7 -5.21 67.11 2.23
CA SER A 7 -5.80 65.78 2.56
C SER A 7 -4.73 64.69 2.37
N PHE A 8 -4.35 64.03 3.44
CA PHE A 8 -3.38 62.94 3.43
C PHE A 8 -4.14 61.60 3.26
N THR A 9 -4.12 61.01 2.05
CA THR A 9 -4.76 59.74 1.78
C THR A 9 -3.78 58.63 2.17
N ILE A 10 -4.08 57.89 3.24
CA ILE A 10 -3.33 56.73 3.67
C ILE A 10 -3.75 55.56 2.80
N ILE A 11 -2.87 55.10 1.93
CA ILE A 11 -3.06 53.84 1.15
C ILE A 11 -2.59 52.68 2.02
N THR A 12 -3.54 51.92 2.54
CA THR A 12 -3.27 50.68 3.28
C THR A 12 -3.03 49.54 2.26
N ALA A 13 -1.79 49.16 2.06
CA ALA A 13 -1.44 48.02 1.23
C ALA A 13 -1.80 46.71 1.97
N LEU A 14 -2.83 45.99 1.48
CA LEU A 14 -3.12 44.61 1.91
C LEU A 14 -2.04 43.68 1.37
N ILE A 15 -1.18 43.18 2.24
CA ILE A 15 -0.23 42.11 1.91
C ILE A 15 -0.99 40.81 1.99
N ILE A 16 -1.43 40.27 0.84
CA ILE A 16 -1.98 38.92 0.72
C ILE A 16 -0.78 37.95 0.82
N GLY A 17 -0.54 37.42 2.02
CA GLY A 17 0.43 36.38 2.24
C GLY A 17 -0.03 35.06 1.62
N CYS A 18 0.49 34.71 0.44
CA CYS A 18 0.38 33.34 -0.07
C CYS A 18 1.08 32.40 0.92
N LYS A 19 0.30 31.59 1.68
CA LYS A 19 0.82 30.43 2.38
C LYS A 19 1.23 29.38 1.34
N THR A 20 2.48 29.38 0.95
CA THR A 20 3.08 28.21 0.27
C THR A 20 3.11 27.07 1.29
N SER A 21 2.22 26.09 1.14
CA SER A 21 2.31 24.82 1.85
C SER A 21 3.56 24.11 1.34
N THR A 22 4.66 24.19 2.08
CA THR A 22 5.81 23.31 1.86
C THR A 22 5.38 21.90 2.21
N LYS A 23 5.11 21.04 1.18
CA LYS A 23 5.07 19.60 1.37
C LYS A 23 6.40 19.21 2.00
N SER A 24 6.38 18.63 3.21
CA SER A 24 7.59 18.05 3.79
C SER A 24 8.08 16.95 2.86
N ASN A 25 9.32 17.05 2.40
CA ASN A 25 9.98 16.04 1.56
C ASN A 25 10.45 14.83 2.39
N ASP A 26 9.97 14.70 3.64
CA ASP A 26 10.35 13.61 4.52
C ASP A 26 9.68 12.31 4.05
N ALA A 27 10.49 11.26 3.91
CA ALA A 27 9.98 9.94 3.58
C ALA A 27 9.15 9.39 4.75
N LYS A 28 7.92 8.92 4.47
CA LYS A 28 7.14 8.15 5.42
C LYS A 28 7.51 6.68 5.27
N THR A 29 7.89 6.02 6.35
CA THR A 29 8.21 4.58 6.33
C THR A 29 7.33 3.85 7.34
N LEU A 30 6.77 2.72 6.90
CA LEU A 30 6.01 1.77 7.71
C LEU A 30 6.58 0.38 7.50
N THR A 31 6.94 -0.31 8.60
CA THR A 31 7.38 -1.70 8.57
C THR A 31 6.42 -2.54 9.40
N ILE A 32 5.97 -3.67 8.84
CA ILE A 32 5.05 -4.62 9.47
C ILE A 32 5.67 -6.01 9.47
N ASN A 33 5.26 -6.86 10.43
CA ASN A 33 5.70 -8.25 10.53
C ASN A 33 4.60 -9.18 10.01
N LEU A 34 4.96 -10.09 9.13
CA LEU A 34 4.10 -11.15 8.63
C LEU A 34 4.07 -12.30 9.64
N GLU A 35 2.87 -12.71 10.02
CA GLU A 35 2.61 -13.81 10.94
C GLU A 35 2.06 -15.03 10.20
N PRO A 36 2.45 -16.24 10.59
CA PRO A 36 2.01 -17.47 9.91
C PRO A 36 0.49 -17.67 10.02
N LYS A 37 -0.10 -18.22 8.95
CA LYS A 37 -1.51 -18.60 8.85
C LYS A 37 -1.63 -20.01 8.27
N SER A 38 -2.81 -20.63 8.36
CA SER A 38 -3.11 -21.95 7.78
C SER A 38 -2.10 -23.03 8.21
N ASN A 39 -1.66 -23.00 9.48
CA ASN A 39 -0.64 -23.92 10.03
C ASN A 39 0.72 -23.87 9.30
N SER A 40 1.03 -22.82 8.58
CA SER A 40 2.34 -22.61 7.96
C SER A 40 3.39 -22.17 9.01
N THR A 41 4.64 -22.09 8.56
CA THR A 41 5.76 -21.51 9.33
C THR A 41 6.25 -20.20 8.71
N VAL A 42 5.51 -19.67 7.74
CA VAL A 42 5.92 -18.49 6.97
C VAL A 42 5.91 -17.25 7.84
N THR A 43 7.05 -16.59 7.92
CA THR A 43 7.24 -15.31 8.60
C THR A 43 7.97 -14.33 7.69
N GLY A 44 7.98 -13.06 8.06
CA GLY A 44 8.71 -12.07 7.27
C GLY A 44 8.48 -10.65 7.75
N THR A 45 9.02 -9.72 6.99
CA THR A 45 8.81 -8.28 7.16
C THR A 45 8.44 -7.65 5.84
N ALA A 46 7.55 -6.68 5.89
CA ALA A 46 7.23 -5.83 4.74
C ALA A 46 7.42 -4.37 5.11
N THR A 47 8.12 -3.63 4.26
CA THR A 47 8.38 -2.20 4.44
C THR A 47 7.78 -1.43 3.27
N PHE A 48 7.04 -0.40 3.61
CA PHE A 48 6.48 0.59 2.69
C PHE A 48 7.18 1.92 2.94
N THR A 49 7.76 2.53 1.92
CA THR A 49 8.39 3.85 2.01
C THR A 49 7.76 4.78 0.99
N GLU A 50 7.05 5.80 1.46
CA GLU A 50 6.48 6.85 0.61
C GLU A 50 7.43 8.02 0.53
N LYS A 51 7.83 8.38 -0.69
CA LYS A 51 8.63 9.56 -1.00
C LYS A 51 8.23 10.10 -2.37
N ASP A 52 8.13 11.42 -2.49
CA ASP A 52 7.82 12.13 -3.74
C ASP A 52 6.55 11.59 -4.45
N GLY A 53 5.52 11.20 -3.66
CA GLY A 53 4.24 10.68 -4.17
C GLY A 53 4.30 9.25 -4.69
N LYS A 54 5.36 8.52 -4.42
CA LYS A 54 5.50 7.09 -4.75
C LYS A 54 5.74 6.27 -3.50
N VAL A 55 5.16 5.07 -3.47
CA VAL A 55 5.42 4.07 -2.43
C VAL A 55 6.32 2.99 -2.99
N THR A 56 7.48 2.81 -2.38
CA THR A 56 8.32 1.62 -2.59
C THR A 56 7.97 0.59 -1.51
N PHE A 57 7.54 -0.58 -1.96
CA PHE A 57 7.22 -1.75 -1.16
C PHE A 57 8.33 -2.77 -1.30
N THR A 58 8.77 -3.34 -0.18
CA THR A 58 9.68 -4.49 -0.16
C THR A 58 9.22 -5.46 0.91
N ALA A 59 9.00 -6.72 0.52
CA ALA A 59 8.73 -7.81 1.45
C ALA A 59 9.83 -8.85 1.38
N LYS A 60 10.26 -9.33 2.57
CA LYS A 60 11.22 -10.42 2.74
C LYS A 60 10.56 -11.50 3.60
N MET A 61 10.47 -12.70 3.08
CA MET A 61 9.80 -13.85 3.69
C MET A 61 10.77 -15.01 3.87
N ALA A 62 10.46 -15.86 4.85
CA ALA A 62 11.14 -17.12 5.12
C ALA A 62 10.12 -18.19 5.52
N GLY A 63 10.49 -19.48 5.41
CA GLY A 63 9.63 -20.61 5.76
C GLY A 63 8.63 -20.98 4.68
N LEU A 64 8.80 -20.46 3.46
CA LEU A 64 8.02 -20.84 2.28
C LEU A 64 8.44 -22.18 1.71
N ASP A 65 7.54 -22.87 1.02
CA ASP A 65 7.94 -23.96 0.12
C ASP A 65 8.75 -23.38 -1.05
N PRO A 66 9.76 -24.08 -1.60
CA PRO A 66 10.44 -23.62 -2.80
C PRO A 66 9.48 -23.52 -3.99
N GLY A 67 9.50 -22.39 -4.70
CA GLY A 67 8.63 -22.18 -5.86
C GLY A 67 8.04 -20.79 -5.95
N VAL A 68 6.97 -20.65 -6.73
CA VAL A 68 6.30 -19.36 -6.98
C VAL A 68 5.14 -19.19 -6.01
N HIS A 69 5.08 -18.02 -5.39
CA HIS A 69 4.05 -17.61 -4.45
C HIS A 69 3.48 -16.25 -4.84
N ALA A 70 2.22 -16.03 -4.51
CA ALA A 70 1.59 -14.73 -4.68
C ALA A 70 1.60 -13.92 -3.38
N ILE A 71 1.57 -12.60 -3.53
CA ILE A 71 1.38 -11.66 -2.43
C ILE A 71 0.43 -10.56 -2.87
N HIS A 72 -0.55 -10.23 -2.00
CA HIS A 72 -1.60 -9.27 -2.31
C HIS A 72 -1.94 -8.38 -1.11
N ILE A 73 -2.42 -7.14 -1.39
CA ILE A 73 -3.08 -6.34 -0.38
C ILE A 73 -4.57 -6.73 -0.36
N HIS A 74 -5.08 -7.02 0.84
CA HIS A 74 -6.47 -7.37 1.12
C HIS A 74 -7.24 -6.22 1.77
N GLU A 75 -8.57 -6.31 1.79
CA GLU A 75 -9.48 -5.22 2.19
C GLU A 75 -9.31 -4.75 3.63
N LYS A 76 -8.95 -5.65 4.57
CA LYS A 76 -8.96 -5.40 6.01
C LYS A 76 -7.63 -5.76 6.66
N SER A 77 -7.21 -4.97 7.63
CA SER A 77 -6.03 -5.25 8.47
C SER A 77 -6.24 -6.38 9.48
N ASP A 78 -7.39 -7.06 9.44
CA ASP A 78 -7.74 -8.11 10.37
C ASP A 78 -7.10 -9.44 9.98
N CYS A 79 -6.18 -9.92 10.81
CA CYS A 79 -5.48 -11.20 10.68
C CYS A 79 -5.85 -12.18 11.82
N THR A 80 -7.01 -12.02 12.47
CA THR A 80 -7.38 -12.85 13.64
C THR A 80 -7.78 -14.27 13.29
N ALA A 81 -8.34 -14.49 12.10
CA ALA A 81 -8.68 -15.85 11.63
C ALA A 81 -7.42 -16.69 11.41
N ALA A 82 -7.45 -17.96 11.81
CA ALA A 82 -6.34 -18.89 11.70
C ALA A 82 -5.91 -19.15 10.23
N ASP A 83 -6.83 -19.01 9.29
CA ASP A 83 -6.62 -19.16 7.85
C ASP A 83 -6.43 -17.81 7.13
N GLY A 84 -6.38 -16.70 7.87
CA GLY A 84 -6.26 -15.35 7.32
C GLY A 84 -7.51 -14.83 6.60
N SER A 85 -8.64 -15.55 6.65
CA SER A 85 -9.88 -15.17 5.94
C SER A 85 -10.49 -13.85 6.43
N SER A 86 -10.22 -13.45 7.69
CA SER A 86 -10.69 -12.17 8.25
C SER A 86 -10.18 -10.92 7.51
N ALA A 87 -9.07 -11.04 6.74
CA ALA A 87 -8.57 -9.94 5.90
C ALA A 87 -9.48 -9.61 4.69
N GLY A 88 -10.48 -10.43 4.39
CA GLY A 88 -11.41 -10.21 3.27
C GLY A 88 -10.83 -10.60 1.91
N GLY A 89 -11.39 -10.04 0.84
CA GLY A 89 -10.91 -10.18 -0.55
C GLY A 89 -9.72 -9.28 -0.86
N HIS A 90 -9.28 -9.26 -2.12
CA HIS A 90 -8.25 -8.32 -2.58
C HIS A 90 -8.76 -6.87 -2.46
N TRP A 91 -7.90 -5.96 -2.08
CA TRP A 91 -8.23 -4.54 -2.03
C TRP A 91 -8.49 -3.99 -3.43
N ASN A 92 -9.76 -3.70 -3.72
CA ASN A 92 -10.26 -3.28 -5.02
C ASN A 92 -11.14 -2.02 -4.92
N PRO A 93 -10.58 -0.85 -4.61
CA PRO A 93 -11.35 0.39 -4.48
C PRO A 93 -11.86 0.92 -5.82
N THR A 94 -11.40 0.38 -6.93
CA THR A 94 -11.74 0.81 -8.29
C THR A 94 -12.72 -0.12 -8.99
N PHE A 95 -13.18 -1.20 -8.33
CA PHE A 95 -14.19 -2.16 -8.81
C PHE A 95 -13.84 -2.80 -10.15
N LYS A 96 -12.55 -3.07 -10.37
CA LYS A 96 -12.04 -3.74 -11.57
C LYS A 96 -12.00 -5.25 -11.39
N LYS A 97 -11.74 -5.98 -12.48
CA LYS A 97 -11.45 -7.41 -12.41
C LYS A 97 -10.05 -7.63 -11.85
N HIS A 98 -9.86 -8.80 -11.22
CA HIS A 98 -8.53 -9.29 -10.85
C HIS A 98 -7.65 -9.46 -12.11
N GLY A 99 -6.35 -9.18 -11.96
CA GLY A 99 -5.42 -9.33 -13.06
C GLY A 99 -3.98 -9.02 -12.72
N LYS A 100 -3.14 -9.02 -13.73
CA LYS A 100 -1.71 -8.71 -13.57
C LYS A 100 -1.50 -7.21 -13.43
N TRP A 101 -0.79 -6.78 -12.38
CA TRP A 101 -0.44 -5.39 -12.14
C TRP A 101 0.13 -4.70 -13.38
N GLY A 102 -0.43 -3.55 -13.73
CA GLY A 102 0.00 -2.75 -14.87
C GLY A 102 -0.42 -3.28 -16.24
N VAL A 103 -1.22 -4.35 -16.31
CA VAL A 103 -1.67 -4.94 -17.58
C VAL A 103 -3.20 -5.05 -17.60
N GLY A 104 -3.87 -4.20 -18.37
CA GLY A 104 -5.33 -4.19 -18.50
C GLY A 104 -6.03 -3.81 -17.19
N GLU A 105 -7.01 -4.63 -16.75
CA GLU A 105 -7.69 -4.46 -15.47
C GLU A 105 -6.95 -5.23 -14.38
N TYR A 106 -6.86 -4.65 -13.17
CA TYR A 106 -6.32 -5.27 -11.97
C TYR A 106 -6.83 -4.53 -10.73
N HIS A 107 -6.77 -5.19 -9.56
CA HIS A 107 -7.05 -4.56 -8.28
C HIS A 107 -5.84 -3.76 -7.80
N LYS A 108 -6.08 -2.74 -6.99
CA LYS A 108 -4.99 -2.00 -6.32
C LYS A 108 -4.17 -2.88 -5.37
N GLY A 109 -4.70 -4.03 -5.00
CA GLY A 109 -4.02 -5.03 -4.16
C GLY A 109 -3.27 -6.12 -4.91
N ASP A 110 -3.37 -6.22 -6.24
CA ASP A 110 -2.80 -7.32 -7.04
C ASP A 110 -1.28 -7.14 -7.25
N ILE A 111 -0.46 -7.26 -6.18
CA ILE A 111 1.00 -7.09 -6.26
C ILE A 111 1.61 -8.10 -7.23
N GLY A 112 1.23 -9.37 -7.12
CA GLY A 112 1.61 -10.45 -8.02
C GLY A 112 2.52 -11.50 -7.40
N ASN A 113 3.36 -12.13 -8.24
CA ASN A 113 4.14 -13.29 -7.90
C ASN A 113 5.60 -12.97 -7.57
N PHE A 114 6.20 -13.78 -6.71
CA PHE A 114 7.63 -13.83 -6.42
C PHE A 114 8.08 -15.29 -6.29
N THR A 115 9.39 -15.53 -6.31
CA THR A 115 9.95 -16.87 -6.20
C THR A 115 10.65 -17.03 -4.85
N ALA A 116 10.35 -18.13 -4.14
CA ALA A 116 11.10 -18.59 -2.98
C ALA A 116 12.22 -19.54 -3.43
N ASP A 117 13.39 -19.37 -2.84
CA ASP A 117 14.56 -20.21 -3.09
C ASP A 117 14.43 -21.62 -2.46
N ALA A 118 15.42 -22.49 -2.71
CA ALA A 118 15.44 -23.85 -2.14
C ALA A 118 15.50 -23.89 -0.60
N LYS A 119 15.76 -22.75 0.05
CA LYS A 119 15.76 -22.60 1.52
C LYS A 119 14.47 -21.97 2.04
N GLY A 120 13.51 -21.70 1.17
CA GLY A 120 12.24 -21.06 1.51
C GLY A 120 12.31 -19.55 1.73
N ASN A 121 13.35 -18.87 1.23
CA ASN A 121 13.44 -17.41 1.32
C ASN A 121 12.92 -16.78 0.03
N GLY A 122 12.03 -15.79 0.17
CA GLY A 122 11.50 -15.01 -0.93
C GLY A 122 11.64 -13.51 -0.69
N THR A 123 11.83 -12.76 -1.76
CA THR A 123 11.86 -11.29 -1.71
C THR A 123 11.14 -10.73 -2.92
N ILE A 124 10.33 -9.70 -2.68
CA ILE A 124 9.70 -8.92 -3.74
C ILE A 124 9.85 -7.43 -3.44
N THR A 125 10.08 -6.63 -4.48
CA THR A 125 10.11 -5.17 -4.41
C THR A 125 9.35 -4.59 -5.59
N MET A 126 8.52 -3.58 -5.32
CA MET A 126 7.87 -2.79 -6.35
C MET A 126 7.78 -1.32 -5.92
N THR A 127 7.62 -0.43 -6.90
CA THR A 127 7.38 1.00 -6.66
C THR A 127 6.18 1.45 -7.47
N THR A 128 5.26 2.20 -6.85
CA THR A 128 4.04 2.68 -7.50
C THR A 128 3.64 4.06 -6.98
N ASP A 129 2.97 4.84 -7.79
CA ASP A 129 2.26 6.07 -7.43
C ASP A 129 0.75 5.83 -7.20
N GLU A 130 0.32 4.57 -7.27
CA GLU A 130 -1.06 4.16 -7.05
C GLU A 130 -1.38 3.90 -5.57
N TRP A 131 -0.38 3.95 -4.69
CA TRP A 131 -0.52 3.80 -3.24
C TRP A 131 -0.08 5.04 -2.48
N ALA A 132 -0.59 5.19 -1.24
CA ALA A 132 -0.14 6.19 -0.28
C ALA A 132 -0.19 5.63 1.15
N ILE A 133 0.71 6.08 2.03
CA ILE A 133 0.71 5.77 3.47
C ILE A 133 -0.14 6.82 4.19
N GLY A 134 -1.45 6.62 4.20
CA GLY A 134 -2.42 7.59 4.68
C GLY A 134 -2.81 8.63 3.62
N GLY A 135 -3.64 9.59 4.04
CA GLY A 135 -4.20 10.63 3.17
C GLY A 135 -5.69 10.42 2.92
N ASP A 136 -6.31 11.40 2.24
CA ASP A 136 -7.76 11.47 2.06
C ASP A 136 -8.25 10.68 0.83
N ASP A 137 -7.34 10.23 -0.04
CA ASP A 137 -7.69 9.41 -1.20
C ASP A 137 -7.77 7.94 -0.81
N GLU A 138 -8.98 7.48 -0.50
CA GLU A 138 -9.27 6.09 -0.11
C GLU A 138 -8.92 5.08 -1.21
N THR A 139 -8.79 5.52 -2.47
CA THR A 139 -8.39 4.63 -3.57
C THR A 139 -6.88 4.39 -3.63
N LYS A 140 -6.09 5.12 -2.81
CA LYS A 140 -4.63 4.98 -2.70
C LYS A 140 -4.18 4.60 -1.29
N ASN A 141 -4.99 4.88 -0.26
CA ASN A 141 -4.60 4.69 1.14
C ASN A 141 -4.53 3.21 1.52
N ILE A 142 -3.29 2.73 1.77
CA ILE A 142 -3.06 1.34 2.16
C ILE A 142 -3.19 1.10 3.68
N LEU A 143 -3.33 2.14 4.52
CA LEU A 143 -3.53 1.97 5.95
C LEU A 143 -4.89 1.31 6.24
N GLY A 144 -4.92 0.38 7.18
CA GLY A 144 -6.12 -0.39 7.53
C GLY A 144 -6.38 -1.56 6.59
N LYS A 145 -5.50 -1.82 5.63
CA LYS A 145 -5.54 -2.98 4.71
C LYS A 145 -4.73 -4.15 5.28
N GLY A 146 -4.89 -5.34 4.72
CA GLY A 146 -4.12 -6.54 5.06
C GLY A 146 -3.08 -6.86 3.99
N LEU A 147 -1.92 -7.37 4.38
CA LEU A 147 -0.96 -7.96 3.46
C LEU A 147 -1.00 -9.47 3.63
N ILE A 148 -1.26 -10.20 2.55
CA ILE A 148 -1.38 -11.66 2.52
C ILE A 148 -0.33 -12.25 1.59
N VAL A 149 0.35 -13.30 2.08
CA VAL A 149 1.19 -14.20 1.26
C VAL A 149 0.42 -15.48 1.03
N HIS A 150 0.41 -15.99 -0.20
CA HIS A 150 -0.31 -17.18 -0.60
C HIS A 150 0.63 -18.39 -0.81
N GLN A 151 0.04 -19.58 -0.73
CA GLN A 151 0.76 -20.86 -0.89
C GLN A 151 1.28 -21.08 -2.31
N GLY A 152 0.54 -20.62 -3.31
CA GLY A 152 0.82 -20.84 -4.72
C GLY A 152 0.94 -19.54 -5.51
N ALA A 153 1.14 -19.72 -6.81
CA ALA A 153 1.19 -18.62 -7.77
C ALA A 153 -0.22 -18.06 -8.07
N ASP A 154 -0.30 -16.77 -8.27
CA ASP A 154 -1.41 -16.10 -8.93
C ASP A 154 -1.36 -16.39 -10.44
N ASP A 155 -2.47 -16.87 -11.02
CA ASP A 155 -2.60 -17.13 -12.46
C ASP A 155 -2.97 -15.87 -13.27
N PHE A 156 -3.24 -14.73 -12.57
CA PHE A 156 -3.62 -13.43 -13.12
C PHE A 156 -4.93 -13.39 -13.92
N THR A 157 -5.72 -14.47 -13.90
CA THR A 157 -6.91 -14.61 -14.75
C THR A 157 -8.14 -15.09 -14.02
N SER A 158 -8.00 -16.03 -13.09
CA SER A 158 -9.10 -16.59 -12.32
C SER A 158 -9.70 -15.55 -11.38
N GLN A 159 -11.03 -15.37 -11.48
CA GLN A 159 -11.76 -14.41 -10.65
C GLN A 159 -12.24 -15.08 -9.35
N PRO A 160 -12.25 -14.37 -8.24
CA PRO A 160 -11.86 -12.97 -8.04
C PRO A 160 -10.40 -12.75 -7.62
N SER A 161 -9.54 -13.78 -7.56
CA SER A 161 -8.26 -13.69 -6.81
C SER A 161 -7.11 -14.54 -7.35
N GLY A 162 -7.16 -15.02 -8.60
CA GLY A 162 -6.03 -15.65 -9.28
C GLY A 162 -5.67 -17.07 -8.82
N ASP A 163 -6.57 -17.73 -8.09
CA ASP A 163 -6.44 -19.13 -7.63
C ASP A 163 -5.11 -19.45 -6.90
N ALA A 164 -4.58 -18.48 -6.16
CA ALA A 164 -3.27 -18.56 -5.50
C ALA A 164 -3.21 -19.50 -4.27
N GLY A 165 -4.31 -20.19 -3.95
CA GLY A 165 -4.38 -21.16 -2.87
C GLY A 165 -4.48 -20.55 -1.46
N ALA A 166 -4.06 -21.33 -0.44
CA ALA A 166 -4.17 -20.95 0.96
C ALA A 166 -3.37 -19.68 1.29
N ARG A 167 -3.83 -18.94 2.30
CA ARG A 167 -3.13 -17.77 2.86
C ARG A 167 -2.14 -18.26 3.91
N VAL A 168 -0.85 -18.21 3.61
CA VAL A 168 0.20 -18.78 4.48
C VAL A 168 0.81 -17.74 5.43
N ALA A 169 0.67 -16.44 5.16
CA ALA A 169 1.02 -15.40 6.13
C ALA A 169 0.12 -14.17 5.98
N CYS A 170 -0.07 -13.43 7.08
CA CYS A 170 -0.91 -12.23 7.15
C CYS A 170 -0.25 -11.17 8.03
N SER A 171 -0.45 -9.90 7.66
CA SER A 171 -0.17 -8.74 8.52
C SER A 171 -1.15 -7.61 8.24
N GLY A 172 -1.58 -6.91 9.28
CA GLY A 172 -2.28 -5.63 9.10
C GLY A 172 -1.30 -4.52 8.73
N ILE A 173 -1.65 -3.69 7.73
CA ILE A 173 -0.91 -2.48 7.37
C ILE A 173 -1.43 -1.35 8.28
N ILE A 174 -0.90 -1.31 9.49
CA ILE A 174 -1.29 -0.38 10.56
C ILE A 174 -0.04 0.30 11.14
N LYS A 175 -0.22 1.53 11.69
CA LYS A 175 0.82 2.27 12.40
C LYS A 175 0.95 1.79 13.84
#